data_b548d31f9b899efc25b3ecbd05ff9015
#
_entry.id   b548d31f9b899efc25b3ecbd05ff9015
#
_cell.length_a   1.000
_cell.length_b   1.000
_cell.length_c   1.000
_cell.angle_alpha   90.00
_cell.angle_beta   90.00
_cell.angle_gamma   90.00
#
_symmetry.space_group_name_H-M   'P 1'
#
loop_
_entity.id
_entity.type
_entity.pdbx_description
1 polymer ?
#
loop_
_entity_poly.entity_id
_entity_poly.type
_entity_poly.pdbx_seq_one_letter_code
_entity_poly.pdbx_strand_id
1 'polypeptide(L)'
;MINWASRLSAAFLAIAIGAPATAQAADWNDVIKAAKAEGKVTLYSGHVGVPYHPEVAKMFEAKYGIHVEILDLRASDLAERIRTEKATGRVTADIILNGAGTLWLMKNQDALAPYGDLPDIGKLRSDLDLDGVRLPIYIQGYGIAVNTKLVPEKDRPKSWKDLLDPKWKGKILADDMRALGGGSTMFATTYAKFGREFHEKLAEQKPQFSRSVRENARRVARGEYAIYIPFSLPDELLNKGLPIAGITPSEGDVYAQFDLALTNNAPHPNAARLLMDFFLSDEAQLVYVRSARVPTIKDLDSKIPADVKDIVTAKLLGTSDPAKIDADLKLANEIYK
;
A
#
# COMPACT_ATOMS: atom_id res chain seq x y z
N MET A 1 50.03 -57.22 -53.30
CA MET A 1 50.53 -56.07 -52.50
C MET A 1 49.58 -54.91 -52.74
N ILE A 2 48.68 -54.69 -51.83
CA ILE A 2 47.59 -53.72 -51.95
C ILE A 2 47.87 -52.53 -51.01
N ASN A 3 48.05 -51.36 -51.58
CA ASN A 3 48.32 -50.09 -50.88
C ASN A 3 47.00 -49.43 -50.49
N TRP A 4 46.75 -49.24 -49.21
CA TRP A 4 45.59 -48.55 -48.70
C TRP A 4 46.03 -47.20 -48.10
N ALA A 5 45.74 -46.14 -48.81
CA ALA A 5 45.90 -44.75 -48.31
C ALA A 5 44.62 -44.25 -47.66
N SER A 6 44.60 -44.11 -46.36
CA SER A 6 43.52 -43.54 -45.57
C SER A 6 43.50 -42.01 -45.70
N ARG A 7 42.43 -41.48 -46.23
CA ARG A 7 42.12 -40.02 -46.22
C ARG A 7 41.44 -39.65 -44.89
N LEU A 8 42.11 -38.90 -44.05
CA LEU A 8 41.53 -38.23 -42.89
C LEU A 8 40.86 -36.95 -43.37
N SER A 9 39.55 -36.89 -43.33
CA SER A 9 38.77 -35.66 -43.49
C SER A 9 38.61 -34.98 -42.14
N ALA A 10 39.27 -33.85 -41.94
CA ALA A 10 39.06 -32.99 -40.76
C ALA A 10 37.76 -32.18 -40.94
N ALA A 11 36.75 -32.50 -40.14
CA ALA A 11 35.54 -31.67 -40.03
C ALA A 11 35.81 -30.48 -39.08
N PHE A 12 35.87 -29.29 -39.61
CA PHE A 12 35.89 -28.06 -38.81
C PHE A 12 34.50 -27.80 -38.25
N LEU A 13 34.33 -27.96 -36.93
CA LEU A 13 33.15 -27.58 -36.20
C LEU A 13 33.24 -26.06 -35.96
N ALA A 14 32.48 -25.27 -36.73
CA ALA A 14 32.34 -23.84 -36.51
C ALA A 14 31.45 -23.62 -35.27
N ILE A 15 32.06 -23.29 -34.14
CA ILE A 15 31.34 -22.80 -32.95
C ILE A 15 30.89 -21.38 -33.27
N ALA A 16 29.59 -21.20 -33.55
CA ALA A 16 28.96 -19.90 -33.60
C ALA A 16 28.86 -19.35 -32.16
N ILE A 17 29.77 -18.44 -31.81
CA ILE A 17 29.67 -17.64 -30.58
C ILE A 17 28.49 -16.70 -30.78
N GLY A 18 27.34 -17.09 -30.24
CA GLY A 18 26.19 -16.20 -30.15
C GLY A 18 26.56 -14.98 -29.30
N ALA A 19 26.60 -13.80 -29.90
CA ALA A 19 26.72 -12.55 -29.17
C ALA A 19 25.54 -12.46 -28.18
N PRO A 20 25.75 -12.01 -26.91
CA PRO A 20 24.65 -11.78 -26.00
C PRO A 20 23.74 -10.72 -26.66
N ALA A 21 22.47 -11.07 -26.88
CA ALA A 21 21.47 -10.10 -27.25
C ALA A 21 21.39 -9.10 -26.07
N THR A 22 21.94 -7.91 -26.27
CA THR A 22 21.65 -6.78 -25.39
C THR A 22 20.14 -6.57 -25.45
N ALA A 23 19.43 -6.91 -24.38
CA ALA A 23 18.03 -6.56 -24.23
C ALA A 23 17.95 -5.03 -24.32
N GLN A 24 17.62 -4.54 -25.53
CA GLN A 24 17.37 -3.13 -25.75
C GLN A 24 16.13 -2.79 -24.96
N ALA A 25 16.18 -1.80 -24.07
CA ALA A 25 15.02 -1.30 -23.35
C ALA A 25 13.93 -1.03 -24.40
N ALA A 26 12.76 -1.65 -24.26
CA ALA A 26 11.66 -1.46 -25.19
C ALA A 26 11.34 0.03 -25.25
N ASP A 27 11.20 0.59 -26.45
CA ASP A 27 10.77 1.96 -26.62
C ASP A 27 9.42 2.13 -25.91
N TRP A 28 9.29 3.13 -25.03
CA TRP A 28 8.07 3.37 -24.29
C TRP A 28 6.85 3.59 -25.21
N ASN A 29 7.06 4.09 -26.42
CA ASN A 29 6.03 4.18 -27.43
C ASN A 29 5.49 2.81 -27.86
N ASP A 30 6.32 1.77 -27.87
CA ASP A 30 5.88 0.39 -28.13
C ASP A 30 5.01 -0.13 -26.99
N VAL A 31 5.36 0.19 -25.73
CA VAL A 31 4.53 -0.12 -24.55
C VAL A 31 3.16 0.55 -24.68
N ILE A 32 3.11 1.86 -25.01
CA ILE A 32 1.85 2.59 -25.18
C ILE A 32 1.00 1.97 -26.31
N LYS A 33 1.62 1.61 -27.43
CA LYS A 33 0.93 0.98 -28.57
C LYS A 33 0.37 -0.40 -28.19
N ALA A 34 1.15 -1.22 -27.51
CA ALA A 34 0.73 -2.53 -27.05
C ALA A 34 -0.38 -2.41 -25.99
N ALA A 35 -0.26 -1.50 -25.04
CA ALA A 35 -1.28 -1.20 -24.04
C ALA A 35 -2.63 -0.83 -24.66
N LYS A 36 -2.61 0.03 -25.70
CA LYS A 36 -3.82 0.37 -26.45
C LYS A 36 -4.43 -0.81 -27.20
N ALA A 37 -3.60 -1.74 -27.69
CA ALA A 37 -4.06 -2.97 -28.31
C ALA A 37 -4.68 -3.95 -27.28
N GLU A 38 -4.15 -3.98 -26.05
CA GLU A 38 -4.73 -4.73 -24.91
C GLU A 38 -6.10 -4.14 -24.50
N GLY A 39 -6.27 -2.81 -24.58
CA GLY A 39 -7.54 -2.10 -24.46
C GLY A 39 -8.15 -2.02 -23.07
N LYS A 40 -7.60 -2.75 -22.10
CA LYS A 40 -8.06 -2.75 -20.70
C LYS A 40 -6.94 -3.11 -19.73
N VAL A 41 -7.18 -2.82 -18.44
CA VAL A 41 -6.34 -3.24 -17.32
C VAL A 41 -7.20 -3.49 -16.09
N THR A 42 -6.92 -4.55 -15.35
CA THR A 42 -7.64 -4.90 -14.11
C THR A 42 -6.78 -4.59 -12.89
N LEU A 43 -7.24 -3.65 -12.08
CA LEU A 43 -6.64 -3.23 -10.82
C LEU A 43 -7.37 -3.86 -9.63
N TYR A 44 -6.69 -4.70 -8.84
CA TYR A 44 -7.18 -5.13 -7.53
C TYR A 44 -6.71 -4.16 -6.46
N SER A 45 -7.64 -3.53 -5.76
CA SER A 45 -7.37 -2.56 -4.71
C SER A 45 -7.66 -3.14 -3.33
N GLY A 46 -6.67 -3.08 -2.45
CA GLY A 46 -6.80 -3.44 -1.04
C GLY A 46 -7.45 -2.36 -0.17
N HIS A 47 -7.90 -1.26 -0.77
CA HIS A 47 -8.45 -0.10 -0.06
C HIS A 47 -9.89 0.18 -0.50
N VAL A 48 -10.83 -0.54 0.10
CA VAL A 48 -12.24 -0.60 -0.32
C VAL A 48 -12.93 0.77 -0.36
N GLY A 49 -13.51 1.07 -1.53
CA GLY A 49 -14.48 2.16 -1.73
C GLY A 49 -13.93 3.57 -1.51
N VAL A 50 -12.64 3.79 -1.69
CA VAL A 50 -12.05 5.13 -1.69
C VAL A 50 -12.30 5.84 -3.02
N PRO A 51 -12.50 7.18 -3.03
CA PRO A 51 -12.85 7.90 -4.26
C PRO A 51 -11.67 8.14 -5.19
N TYR A 52 -10.44 8.17 -4.67
CA TYR A 52 -9.26 8.61 -5.43
C TYR A 52 -8.75 7.57 -6.43
N HIS A 53 -8.88 6.26 -6.19
CA HIS A 53 -8.48 5.26 -7.19
C HIS A 53 -9.36 5.33 -8.45
N PRO A 54 -10.70 5.37 -8.36
CA PRO A 54 -11.56 5.62 -9.52
C PRO A 54 -11.32 6.95 -10.20
N GLU A 55 -10.93 8.01 -9.47
CA GLU A 55 -10.60 9.31 -10.07
C GLU A 55 -9.35 9.19 -10.96
N VAL A 56 -8.25 8.60 -10.45
CA VAL A 56 -7.03 8.36 -11.24
C VAL A 56 -7.32 7.44 -12.43
N ALA A 57 -8.11 6.38 -12.25
CA ALA A 57 -8.51 5.50 -13.33
C ALA A 57 -9.23 6.24 -14.46
N LYS A 58 -10.20 7.11 -14.15
CA LYS A 58 -10.90 7.92 -15.14
C LYS A 58 -9.97 8.88 -15.90
N MET A 59 -8.97 9.45 -15.20
CA MET A 59 -7.97 10.31 -15.85
C MET A 59 -7.12 9.51 -16.84
N PHE A 60 -6.71 8.30 -16.46
CA PHE A 60 -5.99 7.38 -17.34
C PHE A 60 -6.83 6.97 -18.55
N GLU A 61 -8.08 6.58 -18.35
CA GLU A 61 -9.03 6.23 -19.42
C GLU A 61 -9.21 7.38 -20.41
N ALA A 62 -9.37 8.60 -19.89
CA ALA A 62 -9.51 9.80 -20.72
C ALA A 62 -8.27 10.09 -21.57
N LYS A 63 -7.08 9.83 -21.02
CA LYS A 63 -5.79 10.12 -21.68
C LYS A 63 -5.42 9.07 -22.72
N TYR A 64 -5.64 7.80 -22.41
CA TYR A 64 -5.12 6.69 -23.23
C TYR A 64 -6.19 5.89 -23.96
N GLY A 65 -7.46 6.02 -23.59
CA GLY A 65 -8.56 5.24 -24.16
C GLY A 65 -8.56 3.77 -23.76
N ILE A 66 -7.90 3.43 -22.62
CA ILE A 66 -7.79 2.07 -22.10
C ILE A 66 -8.69 1.96 -20.88
N HIS A 67 -9.60 0.98 -20.84
CA HIS A 67 -10.53 0.79 -19.73
C HIS A 67 -9.84 0.24 -18.48
N VAL A 68 -10.16 0.81 -17.29
CA VAL A 68 -9.64 0.36 -16.00
C VAL A 68 -10.75 -0.29 -15.19
N GLU A 69 -10.69 -1.61 -15.06
CA GLU A 69 -11.57 -2.37 -14.18
C GLU A 69 -10.99 -2.39 -12.76
N ILE A 70 -11.72 -1.86 -11.77
CA ILE A 70 -11.28 -1.87 -10.37
C ILE A 70 -12.10 -2.86 -9.58
N LEU A 71 -11.41 -3.78 -8.89
CA LEU A 71 -11.99 -4.67 -7.90
C LEU A 71 -11.47 -4.32 -6.51
N ASP A 72 -12.34 -3.76 -5.67
CA ASP A 72 -12.03 -3.43 -4.28
C ASP A 72 -12.27 -4.64 -3.37
N LEU A 73 -11.24 -5.05 -2.63
CA LEU A 73 -11.29 -6.12 -1.64
C LEU A 73 -10.57 -5.67 -0.36
N ARG A 74 -10.82 -6.34 0.76
CA ARG A 74 -9.96 -6.18 1.94
C ARG A 74 -8.60 -6.81 1.67
N ALA A 75 -7.54 -6.28 2.30
CA ALA A 75 -6.18 -6.76 2.10
C ALA A 75 -6.04 -8.29 2.27
N SER A 76 -6.70 -8.87 3.29
CA SER A 76 -6.69 -10.32 3.53
C SER A 76 -7.43 -11.10 2.43
N ASP A 77 -8.58 -10.60 1.97
CA ASP A 77 -9.42 -11.28 0.98
C ASP A 77 -8.76 -11.20 -0.40
N LEU A 78 -8.09 -10.06 -0.68
CA LEU A 78 -7.29 -9.88 -1.88
C LEU A 78 -6.10 -10.84 -1.91
N ALA A 79 -5.35 -10.96 -0.80
CA ALA A 79 -4.23 -11.89 -0.70
C ALA A 79 -4.67 -13.35 -0.95
N GLU A 80 -5.80 -13.77 -0.36
CA GLU A 80 -6.36 -15.10 -0.58
C GLU A 80 -6.82 -15.32 -2.02
N ARG A 81 -7.44 -14.31 -2.63
CA ARG A 81 -7.85 -14.37 -4.04
C ARG A 81 -6.64 -14.53 -4.97
N ILE A 82 -5.58 -13.74 -4.80
CA ILE A 82 -4.35 -13.87 -5.60
C ILE A 82 -3.73 -15.25 -5.43
N ARG A 83 -3.69 -15.76 -4.19
CA ARG A 83 -3.20 -17.11 -3.91
C ARG A 83 -4.00 -18.17 -4.67
N THR A 84 -5.32 -18.04 -4.71
CA THR A 84 -6.22 -18.96 -5.42
C THR A 84 -6.06 -18.84 -6.94
N GLU A 85 -6.00 -17.63 -7.49
CA GLU A 85 -5.78 -17.39 -8.92
C GLU A 85 -4.45 -17.97 -9.38
N LYS A 86 -3.37 -17.76 -8.60
CA LYS A 86 -2.06 -18.36 -8.87
C LYS A 86 -2.14 -19.90 -8.85
N ALA A 87 -2.74 -20.49 -7.83
CA ALA A 87 -2.83 -21.93 -7.68
C ALA A 87 -3.62 -22.61 -8.82
N THR A 88 -4.61 -21.91 -9.37
CA THR A 88 -5.43 -22.40 -10.49
C THR A 88 -4.88 -22.02 -11.87
N GLY A 89 -3.81 -21.21 -11.94
CA GLY A 89 -3.26 -20.69 -13.19
C GLY A 89 -4.19 -19.72 -13.92
N ARG A 90 -5.22 -19.17 -13.24
CA ARG A 90 -6.20 -18.24 -13.81
C ARG A 90 -6.03 -16.86 -13.19
N VAL A 91 -4.95 -16.18 -13.57
CA VAL A 91 -4.67 -14.80 -13.13
C VAL A 91 -5.64 -13.85 -13.84
N THR A 92 -6.35 -13.03 -13.07
CA THR A 92 -7.30 -12.03 -13.56
C THR A 92 -6.79 -10.61 -13.34
N ALA A 93 -6.11 -10.40 -12.21
CA ALA A 93 -5.51 -9.10 -11.89
C ALA A 93 -4.30 -8.82 -12.78
N ASP A 94 -4.20 -7.62 -13.32
CA ASP A 94 -2.98 -7.13 -13.97
C ASP A 94 -2.06 -6.47 -12.94
N ILE A 95 -2.63 -5.61 -12.10
CA ILE A 95 -1.90 -4.93 -11.03
C ILE A 95 -2.67 -5.01 -9.70
N ILE A 96 -1.91 -4.93 -8.63
CA ILE A 96 -2.43 -4.90 -7.26
C ILE A 96 -1.98 -3.60 -6.60
N LEU A 97 -2.91 -2.88 -5.97
CA LEU A 97 -2.65 -1.76 -5.08
C LEU A 97 -2.96 -2.19 -3.65
N ASN A 98 -1.96 -2.24 -2.80
CA ASN A 98 -2.14 -2.64 -1.41
C ASN A 98 -1.06 -2.03 -0.50
N GLY A 99 -1.21 -2.18 0.81
CA GLY A 99 -0.15 -1.85 1.76
C GLY A 99 1.13 -2.62 1.47
N ALA A 100 2.27 -1.94 1.57
CA ALA A 100 3.60 -2.47 1.23
C ALA A 100 3.91 -3.83 1.89
N GLY A 101 3.46 -4.03 3.14
CA GLY A 101 3.63 -5.29 3.86
C GLY A 101 2.88 -6.47 3.21
N THR A 102 1.65 -6.25 2.75
CA THR A 102 0.87 -7.28 2.05
C THR A 102 1.51 -7.65 0.71
N LEU A 103 1.97 -6.65 -0.06
CA LEU A 103 2.66 -6.90 -1.31
C LEU A 103 4.02 -7.58 -1.11
N TRP A 104 4.72 -7.28 0.00
CA TRP A 104 5.95 -7.99 0.35
C TRP A 104 5.71 -9.50 0.57
N LEU A 105 4.63 -9.87 1.28
CA LEU A 105 4.24 -11.27 1.44
C LEU A 105 3.92 -11.92 0.09
N MET A 106 3.18 -11.23 -0.80
CA MET A 106 2.86 -11.73 -2.13
C MET A 106 4.09 -11.90 -3.02
N LYS A 107 5.07 -10.97 -2.92
CA LYS A 107 6.37 -11.08 -3.60
C LYS A 107 7.12 -12.35 -3.17
N ASN A 108 7.19 -12.62 -1.88
CA ASN A 108 7.86 -13.80 -1.34
C ASN A 108 7.14 -15.12 -1.69
N GLN A 109 5.89 -15.04 -2.08
CA GLN A 109 5.10 -16.16 -2.60
C GLN A 109 5.16 -16.28 -4.13
N ASP A 110 6.06 -15.52 -4.79
CA ASP A 110 6.20 -15.50 -6.24
C ASP A 110 4.87 -15.20 -6.99
N ALA A 111 4.09 -14.27 -6.45
CA ALA A 111 2.83 -13.82 -7.06
C ALA A 111 2.98 -12.54 -7.88
N LEU A 112 4.12 -11.85 -7.76
CA LEU A 112 4.38 -10.55 -8.35
C LEU A 112 5.56 -10.61 -9.32
N ALA A 113 5.52 -9.76 -10.35
CA ALA A 113 6.57 -9.60 -11.35
C ALA A 113 7.28 -8.24 -11.21
N PRO A 114 8.54 -8.14 -11.67
CA PRO A 114 9.18 -6.84 -11.83
C PRO A 114 8.41 -5.95 -12.81
N TYR A 115 8.22 -4.66 -12.46
CA TYR A 115 7.54 -3.71 -13.32
C TYR A 115 8.42 -3.18 -14.48
N GLY A 116 9.74 -3.44 -14.41
CA GLY A 116 10.71 -2.99 -15.43
C GLY A 116 10.93 -1.48 -15.41
N ASP A 117 11.44 -0.96 -16.51
CA ASP A 117 11.70 0.48 -16.64
C ASP A 117 10.39 1.25 -16.82
N LEU A 118 10.20 2.29 -16.00
CA LEU A 118 9.10 3.25 -16.09
C LEU A 118 9.69 4.65 -16.29
N PRO A 119 9.23 5.45 -17.26
CA PRO A 119 9.76 6.80 -17.55
C PRO A 119 9.77 7.73 -16.33
N ASP A 120 8.70 7.70 -15.55
CA ASP A 120 8.51 8.59 -14.40
C ASP A 120 9.13 8.07 -13.09
N ILE A 121 9.83 6.93 -13.10
CA ILE A 121 10.44 6.34 -11.90
C ILE A 121 11.42 7.28 -11.19
N GLY A 122 12.12 8.13 -11.94
CA GLY A 122 13.05 9.14 -11.42
C GLY A 122 12.40 10.28 -10.63
N LYS A 123 11.08 10.41 -10.71
CA LYS A 123 10.32 11.38 -9.90
C LYS A 123 10.17 10.95 -8.45
N LEU A 124 10.32 9.66 -8.15
CA LEU A 124 10.17 9.16 -6.78
C LEU A 124 11.16 9.82 -5.82
N ARG A 125 10.72 10.01 -4.59
CA ARG A 125 11.56 10.51 -3.50
C ARG A 125 12.67 9.50 -3.20
N SER A 126 13.85 10.00 -2.84
CA SER A 126 15.04 9.19 -2.60
C SER A 126 15.03 8.42 -1.26
N ASP A 127 14.09 8.74 -0.37
CA ASP A 127 13.92 8.08 0.94
C ASP A 127 13.02 6.85 0.88
N LEU A 128 12.48 6.49 -0.31
CA LEU A 128 11.65 5.33 -0.52
C LEU A 128 12.49 4.10 -0.89
N ASP A 129 12.13 2.96 -0.32
CA ASP A 129 12.76 1.67 -0.64
C ASP A 129 12.16 1.08 -1.92
N LEU A 130 12.98 1.02 -2.98
CA LEU A 130 12.59 0.52 -4.30
C LEU A 130 13.23 -0.84 -4.53
N ASP A 131 12.42 -1.87 -4.73
CA ASP A 131 12.87 -3.24 -4.95
C ASP A 131 12.61 -3.77 -6.38
N GLY A 132 12.17 -2.91 -7.29
CA GLY A 132 11.86 -3.24 -8.68
C GLY A 132 10.56 -4.01 -8.89
N VAL A 133 9.83 -4.36 -7.82
CA VAL A 133 8.57 -5.12 -7.84
C VAL A 133 7.42 -4.32 -7.24
N ARG A 134 7.67 -3.63 -6.12
CA ARG A 134 6.70 -2.79 -5.44
C ARG A 134 6.98 -1.33 -5.77
N LEU A 135 5.98 -0.64 -6.33
CA LEU A 135 6.06 0.76 -6.74
C LEU A 135 5.30 1.64 -5.75
N PRO A 136 5.98 2.45 -4.91
CA PRO A 136 5.32 3.32 -3.93
C PRO A 136 4.45 4.38 -4.59
N ILE A 137 3.18 4.50 -4.16
CA ILE A 137 2.22 5.44 -4.76
C ILE A 137 1.80 6.53 -3.78
N TYR A 138 1.55 6.19 -2.53
CA TYR A 138 1.26 7.16 -1.49
C TYR A 138 1.54 6.60 -0.10
N ILE A 139 1.68 7.51 0.85
CA ILE A 139 1.79 7.19 2.28
C ILE A 139 0.54 7.70 3.00
N GLN A 140 0.01 6.89 3.90
CA GLN A 140 -1.15 7.23 4.71
C GLN A 140 -0.78 7.24 6.18
N GLY A 141 -0.96 8.41 6.83
CA GLY A 141 -0.77 8.57 8.27
C GLY A 141 -1.95 8.04 9.07
N TYR A 142 -1.64 7.47 10.22
CA TYR A 142 -2.60 6.99 11.21
C TYR A 142 -2.32 7.62 12.56
N GLY A 143 -3.34 8.23 13.13
CA GLY A 143 -3.33 8.82 14.46
C GLY A 143 -4.44 8.27 15.34
N ILE A 144 -4.98 9.15 16.16
CA ILE A 144 -6.06 8.86 17.12
C ILE A 144 -7.29 9.65 16.68
N ALA A 145 -8.46 9.02 16.61
CA ALA A 145 -9.71 9.77 16.52
C ALA A 145 -10.41 9.85 17.88
N VAL A 146 -11.04 10.99 18.13
CA VAL A 146 -11.89 11.21 19.32
C VAL A 146 -13.28 11.67 18.93
N ASN A 147 -14.29 11.26 19.69
CA ASN A 147 -15.60 11.89 19.63
C ASN A 147 -15.56 13.25 20.31
N THR A 148 -15.78 14.33 19.57
CA THR A 148 -15.63 15.71 20.07
C THR A 148 -16.70 16.12 21.08
N LYS A 149 -17.83 15.40 21.17
CA LYS A 149 -18.89 15.63 22.18
C LYS A 149 -18.56 14.92 23.50
N LEU A 150 -17.89 13.75 23.45
CA LEU A 150 -17.54 12.98 24.63
C LEU A 150 -16.17 13.39 25.20
N VAL A 151 -15.27 13.91 24.36
CA VAL A 151 -13.90 14.26 24.73
C VAL A 151 -13.66 15.74 24.39
N PRO A 152 -13.87 16.65 25.37
CA PRO A 152 -13.54 18.06 25.22
C PRO A 152 -12.07 18.25 24.84
N GLU A 153 -11.74 19.32 24.16
CA GLU A 153 -10.40 19.57 23.60
C GLU A 153 -9.29 19.44 24.65
N LYS A 154 -9.49 20.00 25.84
CA LYS A 154 -8.54 19.95 26.97
C LYS A 154 -8.22 18.52 27.45
N ASP A 155 -9.12 17.58 27.24
CA ASP A 155 -9.04 16.20 27.73
C ASP A 155 -8.60 15.19 26.64
N ARG A 156 -8.40 15.68 25.40
CA ARG A 156 -7.96 14.84 24.28
C ARG A 156 -6.56 14.28 24.52
N PRO A 157 -6.31 13.02 24.11
CA PRO A 157 -4.95 12.46 24.12
C PRO A 157 -4.06 13.28 23.17
N LYS A 158 -2.81 13.54 23.59
CA LYS A 158 -1.81 14.26 22.79
C LYS A 158 -0.66 13.35 22.36
N SER A 159 -0.62 12.14 22.91
CA SER A 159 0.42 11.15 22.64
C SER A 159 -0.19 9.75 22.58
N TRP A 160 0.54 8.79 21.98
CA TRP A 160 0.14 7.38 22.04
C TRP A 160 0.07 6.87 23.48
N LYS A 161 0.95 7.38 24.36
CA LYS A 161 0.99 6.96 25.77
C LYS A 161 -0.21 7.45 26.58
N ASP A 162 -0.87 8.53 26.17
CA ASP A 162 -2.07 9.02 26.84
C ASP A 162 -3.26 8.05 26.71
N LEU A 163 -3.19 7.10 25.78
CA LEU A 163 -4.18 6.01 25.67
C LEU A 163 -4.13 5.03 26.84
N LEU A 164 -3.07 5.07 27.65
CA LEU A 164 -2.89 4.23 28.84
C LEU A 164 -3.59 4.79 30.07
N ASP A 165 -4.13 6.02 30.00
CA ASP A 165 -4.88 6.63 31.12
C ASP A 165 -6.13 5.78 31.43
N PRO A 166 -6.33 5.37 32.69
CA PRO A 166 -7.51 4.58 33.12
C PRO A 166 -8.86 5.16 32.75
N LYS A 167 -8.94 6.46 32.50
CA LYS A 167 -10.18 7.12 32.04
C LYS A 167 -10.70 6.55 30.71
N TRP A 168 -9.85 5.91 29.90
CA TRP A 168 -10.18 5.33 28.62
C TRP A 168 -10.62 3.88 28.67
N LYS A 169 -10.59 3.25 29.84
CA LYS A 169 -10.94 1.83 30.00
C LYS A 169 -12.36 1.53 29.48
N GLY A 170 -12.45 0.60 28.51
CA GLY A 170 -13.67 0.21 27.82
C GLY A 170 -14.22 1.26 26.84
N LYS A 171 -13.48 2.35 26.57
CA LYS A 171 -13.92 3.45 25.69
C LYS A 171 -13.15 3.55 24.38
N ILE A 172 -12.21 2.63 24.14
CA ILE A 172 -11.38 2.58 22.96
C ILE A 172 -11.95 1.54 21.99
N LEU A 173 -12.28 1.97 20.77
CA LEU A 173 -12.47 1.10 19.62
C LEU A 173 -11.13 0.98 18.91
N ALA A 174 -10.72 -0.22 18.52
CA ALA A 174 -9.46 -0.44 17.82
C ALA A 174 -9.68 -1.24 16.53
N ASP A 175 -8.99 -0.87 15.45
CA ASP A 175 -8.81 -1.77 14.32
C ASP A 175 -8.03 -2.99 14.80
N ASP A 176 -8.41 -4.18 14.32
CA ASP A 176 -7.88 -5.43 14.87
C ASP A 176 -6.38 -5.58 14.64
N MET A 177 -5.60 -5.39 15.67
CA MET A 177 -4.14 -5.48 15.68
C MET A 177 -3.63 -6.89 15.38
N ARG A 178 -4.49 -7.91 15.49
CA ARG A 178 -4.17 -9.33 15.31
C ARG A 178 -4.35 -9.81 13.87
N ALA A 179 -4.76 -8.92 12.97
CA ALA A 179 -4.97 -9.21 11.54
C ALA A 179 -4.32 -8.14 10.66
N LEU A 180 -3.93 -8.52 9.43
CA LEU A 180 -3.35 -7.59 8.46
C LEU A 180 -4.25 -6.37 8.23
N GLY A 181 -3.66 -5.18 8.33
CA GLY A 181 -4.33 -3.88 8.17
C GLY A 181 -3.68 -2.77 8.98
N GLY A 182 -4.40 -1.66 9.15
CA GLY A 182 -3.92 -0.51 9.93
C GLY A 182 -3.62 -0.88 11.39
N GLY A 183 -4.43 -1.76 11.99
CA GLY A 183 -4.24 -2.23 13.35
C GLY A 183 -2.90 -2.93 13.56
N SER A 184 -2.53 -3.88 12.69
CA SER A 184 -1.23 -4.57 12.79
C SER A 184 -0.05 -3.64 12.50
N THR A 185 -0.21 -2.66 11.58
CA THR A 185 0.82 -1.65 11.35
C THR A 185 1.04 -0.77 12.58
N MET A 186 -0.05 -0.34 13.25
CA MET A 186 0.06 0.38 14.51
C MET A 186 0.74 -0.48 15.57
N PHE A 187 0.31 -1.73 15.75
CA PHE A 187 0.91 -2.64 16.73
C PHE A 187 2.43 -2.74 16.53
N ALA A 188 2.86 -3.14 15.33
CA ALA A 188 4.28 -3.35 15.03
C ALA A 188 5.12 -2.08 15.27
N THR A 189 4.62 -0.92 14.78
CA THR A 189 5.34 0.36 14.92
C THR A 189 5.44 0.81 16.38
N THR A 190 4.32 0.77 17.11
CA THR A 190 4.31 1.21 18.52
C THR A 190 4.99 0.20 19.43
N TYR A 191 4.97 -1.11 19.10
CA TYR A 191 5.76 -2.13 19.79
C TYR A 191 7.27 -1.88 19.60
N ALA A 192 7.72 -1.63 18.39
CA ALA A 192 9.13 -1.29 18.12
C ALA A 192 9.57 -0.02 18.88
N LYS A 193 8.67 0.95 19.05
CA LYS A 193 8.96 2.23 19.70
C LYS A 193 8.85 2.22 21.21
N PHE A 194 7.82 1.55 21.75
CA PHE A 194 7.46 1.63 23.19
C PHE A 194 7.57 0.29 23.91
N GLY A 195 7.79 -0.81 23.20
CA GLY A 195 7.97 -2.13 23.76
C GLY A 195 6.68 -2.84 24.22
N ARG A 196 6.86 -4.00 24.79
CA ARG A 196 5.80 -4.91 25.24
C ARG A 196 4.90 -4.30 26.32
N GLU A 197 5.50 -3.61 27.28
CA GLU A 197 4.79 -3.02 28.43
C GLU A 197 3.70 -2.02 27.98
N PHE A 198 3.97 -1.24 26.93
CA PHE A 198 2.97 -0.33 26.36
C PHE A 198 1.71 -1.08 25.91
N HIS A 199 1.88 -2.18 25.19
CA HIS A 199 0.76 -2.97 24.67
C HIS A 199 0.03 -3.76 25.75
N GLU A 200 0.73 -4.26 26.77
CA GLU A 200 0.10 -4.89 27.93
C GLU A 200 -0.79 -3.90 28.69
N LYS A 201 -0.30 -2.68 28.94
CA LYS A 201 -1.09 -1.61 29.55
C LYS A 201 -2.25 -1.13 28.65
N LEU A 202 -2.05 -1.11 27.33
CA LEU A 202 -3.14 -0.78 26.39
C LEU A 202 -4.20 -1.91 26.38
N ALA A 203 -3.82 -3.16 26.50
CA ALA A 203 -4.75 -4.29 26.65
C ALA A 203 -5.58 -4.20 27.94
N GLU A 204 -5.01 -3.67 29.05
CA GLU A 204 -5.74 -3.40 30.30
C GLU A 204 -6.86 -2.36 30.14
N GLN A 205 -6.76 -1.49 29.10
CA GLN A 205 -7.85 -0.57 28.73
C GLN A 205 -9.04 -1.28 28.09
N LYS A 206 -8.94 -2.59 27.82
CA LYS A 206 -9.98 -3.43 27.20
C LYS A 206 -10.51 -2.82 25.89
N PRO A 207 -9.65 -2.55 24.89
CA PRO A 207 -10.11 -2.04 23.62
C PRO A 207 -11.04 -3.04 22.94
N GLN A 208 -12.12 -2.53 22.33
CA GLN A 208 -13.00 -3.34 21.51
C GLN A 208 -12.41 -3.43 20.09
N PHE A 209 -12.15 -4.62 19.61
CA PHE A 209 -11.61 -4.81 18.25
C PHE A 209 -12.71 -4.91 17.20
N SER A 210 -12.44 -4.32 16.04
CA SER A 210 -13.32 -4.36 14.88
C SER A 210 -12.49 -4.29 13.59
N ARG A 211 -12.94 -4.95 12.53
CA ARG A 211 -12.31 -4.92 11.21
C ARG A 211 -13.09 -4.04 10.20
N SER A 212 -14.07 -3.29 10.66
CA SER A 212 -14.93 -2.46 9.82
C SER A 212 -14.52 -0.99 9.88
N VAL A 213 -13.34 -0.66 9.33
CA VAL A 213 -12.66 0.64 9.45
C VAL A 213 -13.60 1.85 9.24
N ARG A 214 -14.42 1.85 8.17
CA ARG A 214 -15.38 2.93 7.90
C ARG A 214 -16.48 3.02 8.94
N GLU A 215 -17.01 1.88 9.37
CA GLU A 215 -18.04 1.83 10.39
C GLU A 215 -17.49 2.23 11.76
N ASN A 216 -16.22 1.92 12.02
CA ASN A 216 -15.56 2.30 13.28
C ASN A 216 -15.57 3.83 13.49
N ALA A 217 -15.22 4.60 12.47
CA ALA A 217 -15.28 6.07 12.56
C ALA A 217 -16.70 6.58 12.86
N ARG A 218 -17.72 5.99 12.21
CA ARG A 218 -19.14 6.33 12.45
C ARG A 218 -19.60 5.93 13.85
N ARG A 219 -19.16 4.77 14.36
CA ARG A 219 -19.48 4.33 15.74
C ARG A 219 -18.94 5.30 16.77
N VAL A 220 -17.70 5.79 16.58
CA VAL A 220 -17.14 6.83 17.43
C VAL A 220 -17.94 8.15 17.27
N ALA A 221 -18.24 8.56 16.05
CA ALA A 221 -19.05 9.77 15.82
C ALA A 221 -20.44 9.70 16.49
N ARG A 222 -21.08 8.51 16.54
CA ARG A 222 -22.35 8.29 17.27
C ARG A 222 -22.20 8.25 18.79
N GLY A 223 -20.96 8.20 19.30
CA GLY A 223 -20.68 8.17 20.74
C GLY A 223 -20.69 6.79 21.38
N GLU A 224 -20.62 5.71 20.59
CA GLU A 224 -20.50 4.35 21.10
C GLU A 224 -19.14 4.16 21.81
N TYR A 225 -18.10 4.83 21.31
CA TYR A 225 -16.77 4.89 21.90
C TYR A 225 -16.25 6.31 21.89
N ALA A 226 -15.37 6.61 22.84
CA ALA A 226 -14.75 7.93 22.94
C ALA A 226 -13.56 8.08 21.97
N ILE A 227 -12.85 6.96 21.68
CA ILE A 227 -11.60 6.92 20.93
C ILE A 227 -11.67 5.82 19.87
N TYR A 228 -11.03 6.06 18.71
CA TYR A 228 -10.73 5.05 17.70
C TYR A 228 -9.24 5.08 17.31
N ILE A 229 -8.59 3.92 17.29
CA ILE A 229 -7.19 3.71 16.93
C ILE A 229 -6.98 2.45 16.06
N PRO A 230 -6.01 2.48 15.12
CA PRO A 230 -5.49 3.70 14.54
C PRO A 230 -6.53 4.31 13.60
N PHE A 231 -6.69 5.58 13.66
CA PHE A 231 -7.56 6.32 12.74
C PHE A 231 -6.77 6.82 11.54
N SER A 232 -7.21 6.49 10.34
CA SER A 232 -6.66 7.07 9.11
C SER A 232 -6.94 8.57 9.11
N LEU A 233 -5.93 9.40 9.35
CA LEU A 233 -6.09 10.85 9.45
C LEU A 233 -6.72 11.47 8.18
N PRO A 234 -6.35 11.04 6.97
CA PRO A 234 -7.04 11.49 5.76
C PRO A 234 -8.55 11.23 5.75
N ASP A 235 -9.03 10.23 6.52
CA ASP A 235 -10.46 9.92 6.56
C ASP A 235 -11.27 10.94 7.36
N GLU A 236 -10.61 11.91 8.03
CA GLU A 236 -11.28 13.07 8.61
C GLU A 236 -12.05 13.86 7.54
N LEU A 237 -11.51 13.96 6.32
CA LEU A 237 -12.19 14.58 5.19
C LEU A 237 -13.51 13.87 4.83
N LEU A 238 -13.55 12.54 4.92
CA LEU A 238 -14.75 11.73 4.64
C LEU A 238 -15.78 11.78 5.77
N ASN A 239 -15.36 12.22 6.97
CA ASN A 239 -16.19 12.34 8.15
C ASN A 239 -16.53 13.80 8.50
N LYS A 240 -16.28 14.73 7.56
CA LYS A 240 -16.55 16.17 7.75
C LYS A 240 -18.00 16.41 8.16
N GLY A 241 -18.19 17.19 9.22
CA GLY A 241 -19.51 17.48 9.80
C GLY A 241 -19.99 16.47 10.84
N LEU A 242 -19.29 15.35 11.04
CA LEU A 242 -19.53 14.46 12.16
C LEU A 242 -18.75 14.91 13.41
N PRO A 243 -19.21 14.58 14.63
CA PRO A 243 -18.51 14.93 15.86
C PRO A 243 -17.30 14.02 16.13
N ILE A 244 -16.34 14.03 15.19
CA ILE A 244 -15.08 13.29 15.26
C ILE A 244 -13.95 14.22 14.87
N ALA A 245 -12.78 14.08 15.52
CA ALA A 245 -11.57 14.79 15.17
C ALA A 245 -10.38 13.83 15.19
N GLY A 246 -9.53 13.95 14.18
CA GLY A 246 -8.22 13.28 14.11
C GLY A 246 -7.19 14.03 14.96
N ILE A 247 -6.26 13.28 15.53
CA ILE A 247 -5.14 13.79 16.33
C ILE A 247 -3.87 13.11 15.87
N THR A 248 -2.90 13.90 15.44
CA THR A 248 -1.52 13.47 15.29
C THR A 248 -0.86 13.42 16.68
N PRO A 249 -0.43 12.25 17.16
CA PRO A 249 0.28 12.16 18.43
C PRO A 249 1.64 12.90 18.39
N SER A 250 2.09 13.41 19.54
CA SER A 250 3.34 14.18 19.64
C SER A 250 4.59 13.42 19.19
N GLU A 251 4.57 12.10 19.32
CA GLU A 251 5.65 11.23 18.82
C GLU A 251 5.64 11.10 17.30
N GLY A 252 4.51 11.36 16.68
CA GLY A 252 4.25 11.25 15.25
C GLY A 252 3.20 10.19 14.90
N ASP A 253 2.74 10.24 13.66
CA ASP A 253 1.79 9.29 13.10
C ASP A 253 2.47 7.95 12.78
N VAL A 254 1.82 6.87 13.13
CA VAL A 254 2.12 5.59 12.46
C VAL A 254 1.73 5.71 11.00
N TYR A 255 2.48 5.13 10.08
CA TYR A 255 2.09 5.22 8.67
C TYR A 255 2.13 3.88 7.96
N ALA A 256 1.33 3.77 6.92
CA ALA A 256 1.42 2.70 5.93
C ALA A 256 1.76 3.30 4.57
N GLN A 257 2.72 2.69 3.89
CA GLN A 257 2.99 2.92 2.48
C GLN A 257 2.08 2.02 1.65
N PHE A 258 1.52 2.57 0.60
CA PHE A 258 0.70 1.85 -0.38
C PHE A 258 1.43 1.81 -1.71
N ASP A 259 1.58 0.60 -2.21
CA ASP A 259 2.35 0.33 -3.41
C ASP A 259 1.46 -0.28 -4.50
N LEU A 260 1.87 -0.13 -5.74
CA LEU A 260 1.42 -0.93 -6.88
C LEU A 260 2.41 -2.07 -7.12
N ALA A 261 1.90 -3.19 -7.61
CA ALA A 261 2.72 -4.29 -8.08
C ALA A 261 2.08 -4.96 -9.31
N LEU A 262 2.90 -5.34 -10.28
CA LEU A 262 2.50 -6.13 -11.42
C LEU A 262 2.31 -7.59 -10.97
N THR A 263 1.23 -8.25 -11.40
CA THR A 263 1.05 -9.68 -11.11
C THR A 263 1.90 -10.54 -12.04
N ASN A 264 2.36 -11.67 -11.53
CA ASN A 264 2.96 -12.69 -12.40
C ASN A 264 1.90 -13.21 -13.38
N ASN A 265 2.25 -13.26 -14.68
CA ASN A 265 1.36 -13.63 -15.77
C ASN A 265 0.13 -12.68 -15.92
N ALA A 266 0.33 -11.39 -15.68
CA ALA A 266 -0.70 -10.38 -15.92
C ALA A 266 -1.30 -10.54 -17.34
N PRO A 267 -2.64 -10.58 -17.50
CA PRO A 267 -3.29 -10.68 -18.81
C PRO A 267 -2.98 -9.50 -19.75
N HIS A 268 -2.79 -8.29 -19.21
CA HIS A 268 -2.57 -7.05 -19.95
C HIS A 268 -1.32 -6.31 -19.43
N PRO A 269 -0.09 -6.88 -19.60
CA PRO A 269 1.11 -6.39 -18.93
C PRO A 269 1.57 -5.00 -19.39
N ASN A 270 1.28 -4.62 -20.64
CA ASN A 270 1.66 -3.30 -21.15
C ASN A 270 0.71 -2.21 -20.64
N ALA A 271 -0.59 -2.47 -20.62
CA ALA A 271 -1.58 -1.58 -20.03
C ALA A 271 -1.35 -1.41 -18.50
N ALA A 272 -0.96 -2.49 -17.83
CA ALA A 272 -0.56 -2.48 -16.43
C ALA A 272 0.64 -1.55 -16.19
N ARG A 273 1.73 -1.73 -16.94
CA ARG A 273 2.94 -0.88 -16.83
C ARG A 273 2.64 0.58 -17.15
N LEU A 274 1.83 0.84 -18.20
CA LEU A 274 1.42 2.19 -18.55
C LEU A 274 0.59 2.86 -17.45
N LEU A 275 -0.32 2.11 -16.79
CA LEU A 275 -1.08 2.61 -15.66
C LEU A 275 -0.19 2.82 -14.43
N MET A 276 0.78 1.93 -14.15
CA MET A 276 1.75 2.10 -13.07
C MET A 276 2.57 3.39 -13.24
N ASP A 277 3.08 3.65 -14.44
CA ASP A 277 3.80 4.89 -14.75
C ASP A 277 2.89 6.12 -14.61
N PHE A 278 1.64 6.04 -15.06
CA PHE A 278 0.67 7.12 -14.91
C PHE A 278 0.39 7.49 -13.45
N PHE A 279 0.41 6.52 -12.53
CA PHE A 279 0.29 6.81 -11.10
C PHE A 279 1.43 7.66 -10.54
N LEU A 280 2.60 7.72 -11.22
CA LEU A 280 3.72 8.59 -10.88
C LEU A 280 3.63 9.99 -11.52
N SER A 281 2.61 10.24 -12.35
CA SER A 281 2.41 11.57 -12.92
C SER A 281 1.98 12.59 -11.85
N ASP A 282 2.33 13.85 -12.06
CA ASP A 282 1.91 14.94 -11.17
C ASP A 282 0.39 14.99 -11.00
N GLU A 283 -0.34 14.79 -12.11
CA GLU A 283 -1.81 14.81 -12.12
C GLU A 283 -2.42 13.72 -11.24
N ALA A 284 -1.90 12.49 -11.31
CA ALA A 284 -2.34 11.38 -10.47
C ALA A 284 -1.95 11.59 -9.00
N GLN A 285 -0.72 12.01 -8.74
CA GLN A 285 -0.24 12.27 -7.39
C GLN A 285 -1.00 13.40 -6.70
N LEU A 286 -1.42 14.44 -7.43
CA LEU A 286 -2.24 15.51 -6.88
C LEU A 286 -3.64 15.03 -6.45
N VAL A 287 -4.17 13.96 -7.01
CA VAL A 287 -5.41 13.33 -6.50
C VAL A 287 -5.20 12.81 -5.09
N TYR A 288 -4.06 12.14 -4.85
CA TYR A 288 -3.70 11.65 -3.51
C TYR A 288 -3.46 12.79 -2.53
N VAL A 289 -2.74 13.84 -2.93
CA VAL A 289 -2.50 15.02 -2.10
C VAL A 289 -3.81 15.70 -1.69
N ARG A 290 -4.74 15.93 -2.63
CA ARG A 290 -6.08 16.49 -2.32
C ARG A 290 -6.90 15.59 -1.39
N SER A 291 -6.59 14.30 -1.37
CA SER A 291 -7.18 13.33 -0.46
C SER A 291 -6.38 13.16 0.85
N ALA A 292 -5.51 14.13 1.16
CA ALA A 292 -4.65 14.17 2.34
C ALA A 292 -3.69 12.97 2.48
N ARG A 293 -3.26 12.36 1.37
CA ARG A 293 -2.20 11.35 1.34
C ARG A 293 -0.87 12.01 1.03
N VAL A 294 0.21 11.52 1.66
CA VAL A 294 1.56 12.00 1.39
C VAL A 294 2.02 11.46 0.04
N PRO A 295 2.41 12.32 -0.90
CA PRO A 295 2.87 11.88 -2.22
C PRO A 295 4.22 11.15 -2.14
N THR A 296 4.45 10.27 -3.10
CA THR A 296 5.72 9.57 -3.24
C THR A 296 6.68 10.20 -4.25
N ILE A 297 6.21 11.16 -5.04
CA ILE A 297 7.07 11.92 -5.95
C ILE A 297 7.56 13.23 -5.33
N LYS A 298 8.67 13.74 -5.88
CA LYS A 298 9.29 15.03 -5.49
C LYS A 298 8.46 16.22 -5.99
N ASP A 299 8.80 17.40 -5.49
CA ASP A 299 8.42 18.71 -6.04
C ASP A 299 6.91 19.02 -6.04
N LEU A 300 6.14 18.36 -5.16
CA LEU A 300 4.72 18.66 -4.96
C LEU A 300 4.40 19.57 -3.77
N ASP A 301 5.38 19.92 -2.93
CA ASP A 301 5.16 20.65 -1.67
C ASP A 301 4.42 21.98 -1.87
N SER A 302 4.74 22.72 -2.95
CA SER A 302 4.08 23.98 -3.30
C SER A 302 2.64 23.81 -3.81
N LYS A 303 2.25 22.58 -4.14
CA LYS A 303 0.92 22.24 -4.67
C LYS A 303 0.01 21.61 -3.61
N ILE A 304 0.47 21.47 -2.35
CA ILE A 304 -0.33 20.93 -1.25
C ILE A 304 -1.40 21.95 -0.84
N PRO A 305 -2.70 21.63 -0.93
CA PRO A 305 -3.77 22.51 -0.48
C PRO A 305 -3.68 22.79 1.02
N ALA A 306 -4.05 24.04 1.41
CA ALA A 306 -3.93 24.47 2.81
C ALA A 306 -4.77 23.64 3.78
N ASP A 307 -5.93 23.16 3.36
CA ASP A 307 -6.88 22.39 4.16
C ASP A 307 -6.42 20.95 4.47
N VAL A 308 -5.41 20.44 3.76
CA VAL A 308 -4.83 19.10 4.00
C VAL A 308 -3.37 19.17 4.44
N LYS A 309 -2.79 20.36 4.48
CA LYS A 309 -1.35 20.55 4.70
C LYS A 309 -0.88 19.92 6.01
N ASP A 310 -1.58 20.15 7.10
CA ASP A 310 -1.21 19.65 8.42
C ASP A 310 -1.20 18.12 8.48
N ILE A 311 -2.06 17.45 7.71
CA ILE A 311 -2.10 15.99 7.62
C ILE A 311 -0.97 15.49 6.73
N VAL A 312 -0.77 16.11 5.55
CA VAL A 312 0.23 15.67 4.56
C VAL A 312 1.66 15.88 5.04
N THR A 313 1.89 16.94 5.86
CA THR A 313 3.21 17.27 6.40
C THR A 313 3.41 16.86 7.86
N ALA A 314 2.48 16.05 8.41
CA ALA A 314 2.57 15.57 9.78
C ALA A 314 3.85 14.76 10.03
N LYS A 315 4.38 14.87 11.26
CA LYS A 315 5.52 14.06 11.69
C LYS A 315 5.15 12.58 11.64
N LEU A 316 6.00 11.78 11.03
CA LEU A 316 5.84 10.32 10.96
C LEU A 316 6.65 9.65 12.07
N LEU A 317 6.03 8.69 12.78
CA LEU A 317 6.68 7.88 13.82
C LEU A 317 7.45 6.71 13.21
N GLY A 318 6.84 6.05 12.24
CA GLY A 318 7.37 4.85 11.60
C GLY A 318 6.28 3.99 10.97
N THR A 319 6.71 2.87 10.40
CA THR A 319 5.85 1.84 9.81
C THR A 319 6.29 0.46 10.27
N SER A 320 5.52 -0.58 9.95
CA SER A 320 5.87 -1.97 10.22
C SER A 320 7.02 -2.45 9.32
N ASP A 321 7.88 -3.30 9.86
CA ASP A 321 8.88 -4.05 9.09
C ASP A 321 8.20 -5.25 8.41
N PRO A 322 8.14 -5.29 7.07
CA PRO A 322 7.45 -6.38 6.37
C PRO A 322 8.02 -7.78 6.70
N ALA A 323 9.31 -7.88 7.02
CA ALA A 323 9.94 -9.16 7.35
C ALA A 323 9.51 -9.71 8.72
N LYS A 324 8.89 -8.88 9.57
CA LYS A 324 8.46 -9.25 10.93
C LYS A 324 6.94 -9.46 11.05
N ILE A 325 6.18 -9.29 9.98
CA ILE A 325 4.70 -9.30 10.01
C ILE A 325 4.15 -10.54 10.75
N ASP A 326 4.61 -11.74 10.42
CA ASP A 326 4.10 -12.97 11.05
C ASP A 326 4.43 -13.03 12.55
N ALA A 327 5.63 -12.59 12.93
CA ALA A 327 6.05 -12.52 14.33
C ALA A 327 5.23 -11.49 15.11
N ASP A 328 4.99 -10.31 14.51
CA ASP A 328 4.21 -9.24 15.11
C ASP A 328 2.73 -9.63 15.28
N LEU A 329 2.14 -10.30 14.29
CA LEU A 329 0.77 -10.83 14.40
C LEU A 329 0.64 -11.88 15.49
N LYS A 330 1.62 -12.79 15.61
CA LYS A 330 1.66 -13.78 16.69
C LYS A 330 1.72 -13.10 18.04
N LEU A 331 2.60 -12.12 18.19
CA LEU A 331 2.78 -11.36 19.41
C LEU A 331 1.53 -10.55 19.78
N ALA A 332 0.88 -9.92 18.80
CA ALA A 332 -0.39 -9.23 19.03
C ALA A 332 -1.47 -10.20 19.55
N ASN A 333 -1.56 -11.41 18.97
CA ASN A 333 -2.49 -12.44 19.46
C ASN A 333 -2.16 -12.95 20.87
N GLU A 334 -0.90 -12.91 21.30
CA GLU A 334 -0.51 -13.27 22.67
C GLU A 334 -0.94 -12.20 23.68
N ILE A 335 -0.82 -10.91 23.34
CA ILE A 335 -1.10 -9.79 24.23
C ILE A 335 -2.60 -9.45 24.27
N TYR A 336 -3.26 -9.45 23.14
CA TYR A 336 -4.68 -9.06 22.99
C TYR A 336 -5.59 -10.31 22.86
N LYS A 337 -5.61 -11.15 23.85
CA LYS A 337 -6.43 -12.39 23.91
C LYS A 337 -7.93 -12.12 23.93
#